data_ba51ce5dfbc82d33150c5b8cc787f922
#
_entry.id   ba51ce5dfbc82d33150c5b8cc787f922
#
_cell.length_a   1.000
_cell.length_b   1.000
_cell.length_c   1.000
_cell.angle_alpha   90.00
_cell.angle_beta   90.00
_cell.angle_gamma   90.00
#
_symmetry.space_group_name_H-M   'P 1'
#
loop_
_entity.id
_entity.type
_entity.pdbx_description
1 polymer ?
#
loop_
_entity_poly.entity_id
_entity_poly.type
_entity_poly.pdbx_seq_one_letter_code
_entity_poly.pdbx_strand_id
1 'polypeptide(L)'
;PYTDTLVLIEQFRIGGYTAPNMSAWQIECVAGMIEPHQTAIETAHRETLEETGLQVLDLEPIYTYLSSPGCTSETIEMFCGHVDAENVSNFGGLETEGEYIRVFTLPVSEAFDWVNTGKIQNGMTIIALLWLKNNIDLIKVKWRVGE
;
A
#
# COMPACT_ATOMS: atom_id res chain seq x y z
N PRO A 1 -10.07 -12.67 14.11
CA PRO A 1 -10.72 -11.45 14.62
C PRO A 1 -10.20 -10.24 13.83
N TYR A 2 -11.09 -9.36 13.44
CA TYR A 2 -10.72 -8.13 12.74
C TYR A 2 -9.87 -7.24 13.66
N THR A 3 -8.66 -6.92 13.25
CA THR A 3 -7.81 -5.95 13.95
C THR A 3 -7.73 -4.68 13.12
N ASP A 4 -7.92 -3.50 13.75
CA ASP A 4 -7.74 -2.19 13.11
C ASP A 4 -6.25 -1.93 12.81
N THR A 5 -5.63 -2.83 12.04
CA THR A 5 -4.21 -2.86 11.75
C THR A 5 -4.01 -2.79 10.24
N LEU A 6 -3.07 -1.95 9.81
CA LEU A 6 -2.61 -1.84 8.44
C LEU A 6 -1.28 -2.56 8.26
N VAL A 7 -1.07 -3.10 7.07
CA VAL A 7 0.23 -3.53 6.57
C VAL A 7 0.74 -2.46 5.61
N LEU A 8 1.91 -1.94 5.88
CA LEU A 8 2.63 -1.00 5.02
C LEU A 8 4.06 -1.49 4.79
N ILE A 9 4.69 -0.93 3.79
CA ILE A 9 6.08 -1.20 3.45
C ILE A 9 6.93 0.07 3.57
N GLU A 10 8.22 -0.11 3.72
CA GLU A 10 9.19 0.98 3.62
C GLU A 10 10.33 0.54 2.71
N GLN A 11 10.66 1.37 1.73
CA GLN A 11 11.76 1.11 0.81
C GLN A 11 12.46 2.40 0.38
N PHE A 12 13.70 2.26 -0.09
CA PHE A 12 14.47 3.37 -0.63
C PHE A 12 13.89 3.84 -1.97
N ARG A 13 13.70 5.14 -2.12
CA ARG A 13 13.29 5.78 -3.36
C ARG A 13 14.23 6.91 -3.74
N ILE A 14 14.84 6.81 -4.92
CA ILE A 14 15.80 7.82 -5.41
C ILE A 14 15.15 9.20 -5.51
N GLY A 15 13.87 9.29 -5.84
CA GLY A 15 13.13 10.56 -5.87
C GLY A 15 13.06 11.24 -4.50
N GLY A 16 12.84 10.47 -3.43
CA GLY A 16 12.89 10.98 -2.06
C GLY A 16 14.30 11.41 -1.65
N TYR A 17 15.32 10.65 -2.06
CA TYR A 17 16.71 10.98 -1.78
C TYR A 17 17.16 12.31 -2.42
N THR A 18 16.71 12.59 -3.63
CA THR A 18 17.10 13.80 -4.39
C THR A 18 16.21 14.99 -4.11
N ALA A 19 15.01 14.80 -3.59
CA ALA A 19 14.08 15.87 -3.28
C ALA A 19 14.46 16.57 -1.96
N PRO A 20 14.49 17.92 -1.92
CA PRO A 20 14.82 18.65 -0.70
C PRO A 20 13.75 18.40 0.38
N ASN A 21 14.21 18.16 1.61
CA ASN A 21 13.36 17.95 2.79
C ASN A 21 12.43 16.71 2.73
N MET A 22 12.75 15.73 1.88
CA MET A 22 12.04 14.46 1.81
C MET A 22 12.88 13.31 2.36
N SER A 23 12.23 12.24 2.84
CA SER A 23 12.91 11.02 3.22
C SER A 23 13.29 10.21 1.98
N ALA A 24 14.49 9.66 1.97
CA ALA A 24 14.87 8.64 0.99
C ALA A 24 14.13 7.32 1.21
N TRP A 25 13.83 7.01 2.48
CA TRP A 25 13.05 5.84 2.89
C TRP A 25 11.58 6.23 2.96
N GLN A 26 10.82 5.76 1.97
CA GLN A 26 9.42 6.09 1.85
C GLN A 26 8.54 5.00 2.48
N ILE A 27 7.53 5.44 3.25
CA ILE A 27 6.48 4.59 3.77
C ILE A 27 5.37 4.53 2.73
N GLU A 28 5.07 3.32 2.26
CA GLU A 28 4.21 3.10 1.10
C GLU A 28 3.20 1.97 1.34
N CYS A 29 2.09 2.00 0.60
CA CYS A 29 1.32 0.79 0.35
C CYS A 29 2.06 -0.07 -0.69
N VAL A 30 1.78 -1.38 -0.70
CA VAL A 30 2.26 -2.30 -1.73
C VAL A 30 1.92 -1.75 -3.12
N ALA A 31 2.86 -1.78 -4.04
CA ALA A 31 2.65 -1.30 -5.41
C ALA A 31 3.59 -1.97 -6.40
N GLY A 32 3.09 -2.30 -7.57
CA GLY A 32 3.90 -2.83 -8.66
C GLY A 32 3.32 -2.49 -10.03
N MET A 33 4.11 -2.76 -11.05
CA MET A 33 3.70 -2.53 -12.43
C MET A 33 2.80 -3.64 -12.94
N ILE A 34 1.75 -3.25 -13.67
CA ILE A 34 0.88 -4.20 -14.38
C ILE A 34 1.68 -4.74 -15.57
N GLU A 35 1.99 -6.02 -15.51
CA GLU A 35 2.71 -6.69 -16.61
C GLU A 35 1.81 -6.92 -17.84
N PRO A 36 2.42 -7.05 -19.05
CA PRO A 36 1.66 -7.46 -20.23
C PRO A 36 0.82 -8.71 -19.94
N HIS A 37 -0.47 -8.65 -20.26
CA HIS A 37 -1.46 -9.72 -20.05
C HIS A 37 -1.93 -9.95 -18.61
N GLN A 38 -1.52 -9.12 -17.66
CA GLN A 38 -2.09 -9.09 -16.31
C GLN A 38 -3.14 -8.00 -16.16
N THR A 39 -4.11 -8.25 -15.30
CA THR A 39 -5.03 -7.23 -14.80
C THR A 39 -4.47 -6.55 -13.56
N ALA A 40 -4.99 -5.38 -13.21
CA ALA A 40 -4.62 -4.68 -11.98
C ALA A 40 -4.90 -5.52 -10.72
N ILE A 41 -5.99 -6.30 -10.72
CA ILE A 41 -6.34 -7.21 -9.61
C ILE A 41 -5.30 -8.32 -9.46
N GLU A 42 -4.91 -8.98 -10.56
CA GLU A 42 -3.87 -10.02 -10.55
C GLU A 42 -2.54 -9.45 -10.07
N THR A 43 -2.17 -8.26 -10.53
CA THR A 43 -0.97 -7.53 -10.06
C THR A 43 -1.04 -7.25 -8.57
N ALA A 44 -2.16 -6.74 -8.06
CA ALA A 44 -2.32 -6.48 -6.62
C ALA A 44 -2.14 -7.74 -5.76
N HIS A 45 -2.65 -8.89 -6.21
CA HIS A 45 -2.44 -10.17 -5.53
C HIS A 45 -0.97 -10.61 -5.57
N ARG A 46 -0.33 -10.54 -6.73
CA ARG A 46 1.08 -10.94 -6.93
C ARG A 46 2.01 -10.07 -6.10
N GLU A 47 1.93 -8.75 -6.24
CA GLU A 47 2.79 -7.81 -5.52
C GLU A 47 2.63 -7.90 -4.00
N THR A 48 1.40 -8.06 -3.51
CA THR A 48 1.17 -8.24 -2.07
C THR A 48 1.88 -9.48 -1.55
N LEU A 49 1.83 -10.58 -2.30
CA LEU A 49 2.53 -11.82 -1.92
C LEU A 49 4.05 -11.65 -1.98
N GLU A 50 4.59 -11.04 -3.05
CA GLU A 50 6.03 -10.84 -3.26
C GLU A 50 6.64 -9.87 -2.24
N GLU A 51 6.00 -8.73 -1.99
CA GLU A 51 6.51 -7.70 -1.09
C GLU A 51 6.26 -7.99 0.40
N THR A 52 5.20 -8.72 0.74
CA THR A 52 4.81 -8.91 2.16
C THR A 52 4.71 -10.35 2.62
N GLY A 53 4.69 -11.31 1.70
CA GLY A 53 4.41 -12.72 1.98
C GLY A 53 2.95 -13.02 2.31
N LEU A 54 2.05 -12.04 2.23
CA LEU A 54 0.64 -12.19 2.57
C LEU A 54 -0.22 -12.49 1.35
N GLN A 55 -1.28 -13.27 1.57
CA GLN A 55 -2.31 -13.50 0.57
C GLN A 55 -3.46 -12.51 0.74
N VAL A 56 -3.88 -11.90 -0.36
CA VAL A 56 -5.06 -11.05 -0.39
C VAL A 56 -6.31 -11.94 -0.37
N LEU A 57 -7.19 -11.73 0.60
CA LEU A 57 -8.44 -12.45 0.79
C LEU A 57 -9.61 -11.80 0.03
N ASP A 58 -9.63 -10.48 -0.03
CA ASP A 58 -10.61 -9.68 -0.78
C ASP A 58 -10.01 -8.32 -1.15
N LEU A 59 -10.53 -7.70 -2.21
CA LEU A 59 -10.14 -6.36 -2.69
C LEU A 59 -11.36 -5.46 -2.82
N GLU A 60 -11.23 -4.22 -2.33
CA GLU A 60 -12.17 -3.15 -2.59
C GLU A 60 -11.52 -2.09 -3.47
N PRO A 61 -12.07 -1.79 -4.67
CA PRO A 61 -11.55 -0.73 -5.53
C PRO A 61 -11.65 0.64 -4.85
N ILE A 62 -10.60 1.44 -4.97
CA ILE A 62 -10.55 2.80 -4.44
C ILE A 62 -10.75 3.80 -5.58
N TYR A 63 -9.69 4.05 -6.33
CA TYR A 63 -9.67 5.01 -7.44
C TYR A 63 -8.79 4.51 -8.57
N THR A 64 -9.07 5.03 -9.77
CA THR A 64 -8.14 5.04 -10.90
C THR A 64 -7.81 6.50 -11.22
N TYR A 65 -6.53 6.85 -11.28
CA TYR A 65 -6.11 8.24 -11.50
C TYR A 65 -4.77 8.34 -12.24
N LEU A 66 -4.50 9.52 -12.79
CA LEU A 66 -3.20 9.86 -13.37
C LEU A 66 -2.26 10.40 -12.30
N SER A 67 -1.05 9.84 -12.18
CA SER A 67 -0.10 10.24 -11.14
C SER A 67 0.42 11.67 -11.32
N SER A 68 0.74 12.05 -12.54
CA SER A 68 1.25 13.40 -12.89
C SER A 68 0.98 13.71 -14.36
N PRO A 69 -0.26 14.09 -14.75
CA PRO A 69 -0.67 14.20 -16.15
C PRO A 69 0.05 15.30 -16.95
N GLY A 70 0.74 16.21 -16.27
CA GLY A 70 1.61 17.20 -16.92
C GLY A 70 2.98 16.66 -17.37
N CYS A 71 3.39 15.50 -16.87
CA CYS A 71 4.74 14.95 -17.09
C CYS A 71 4.73 13.52 -17.64
N THR A 72 3.71 12.74 -17.31
CA THR A 72 3.63 11.32 -17.65
C THR A 72 2.18 10.90 -17.90
N SER A 73 2.00 9.81 -18.65
CA SER A 73 0.71 9.14 -18.85
C SER A 73 0.46 8.01 -17.84
N GLU A 74 1.26 7.90 -16.80
CA GLU A 74 1.11 6.86 -15.77
C GLU A 74 -0.26 6.92 -15.13
N THR A 75 -0.95 5.78 -15.18
CA THR A 75 -2.25 5.56 -14.54
C THR A 75 -2.08 4.62 -13.37
N ILE A 76 -2.69 4.93 -12.26
CA ILE A 76 -2.64 4.13 -11.03
C ILE A 76 -4.04 3.61 -10.74
N GLU A 77 -4.16 2.28 -10.62
CA GLU A 77 -5.35 1.60 -10.12
C GLU A 77 -5.12 1.17 -8.68
N MET A 78 -5.99 1.62 -7.78
CA MET A 78 -5.79 1.50 -6.34
C MET A 78 -6.88 0.66 -5.69
N PHE A 79 -6.47 -0.19 -4.76
CA PHE A 79 -7.34 -1.10 -4.01
C PHE A 79 -7.06 -1.03 -2.51
N CYS A 80 -8.08 -1.30 -1.71
CA CYS A 80 -7.94 -1.68 -0.31
C CYS A 80 -8.00 -3.20 -0.22
N GLY A 81 -6.96 -3.84 0.30
CA GLY A 81 -6.85 -5.29 0.41
C GLY A 81 -7.14 -5.79 1.82
N HIS A 82 -7.92 -6.86 1.92
CA HIS A 82 -8.09 -7.63 3.15
C HIS A 82 -7.04 -8.73 3.21
N VAL A 83 -6.23 -8.75 4.26
CA VAL A 83 -5.18 -9.74 4.49
C VAL A 83 -5.22 -10.25 5.93
N ASP A 84 -4.67 -11.44 6.17
CA ASP A 84 -4.37 -11.93 7.51
C ASP A 84 -2.93 -11.56 7.88
N ALA A 85 -2.77 -10.57 8.75
CA ALA A 85 -1.47 -10.03 9.14
C ALA A 85 -0.84 -10.72 10.38
N GLU A 86 -1.41 -11.82 10.90
CA GLU A 86 -0.88 -12.50 12.09
C GLU A 86 0.56 -13.02 11.87
N ASN A 87 0.91 -13.38 10.63
CA ASN A 87 2.20 -13.98 10.27
C ASN A 87 2.98 -13.12 9.25
N VAL A 88 2.83 -11.80 9.28
CA VAL A 88 3.55 -10.93 8.36
C VAL A 88 5.07 -11.06 8.55
N SER A 89 5.80 -11.18 7.43
CA SER A 89 7.26 -11.11 7.44
C SER A 89 7.72 -9.68 7.69
N ASN A 90 8.85 -9.51 8.37
CA ASN A 90 9.45 -8.18 8.56
C ASN A 90 10.18 -7.66 7.31
N PHE A 91 10.47 -8.54 6.36
CA PHE A 91 11.18 -8.22 5.13
C PHE A 91 10.54 -8.95 3.95
N GLY A 92 10.47 -8.27 2.82
CA GLY A 92 9.94 -8.78 1.56
C GLY A 92 10.69 -8.20 0.37
N GLY A 93 10.13 -8.39 -0.81
CA GLY A 93 10.74 -8.03 -2.09
C GLY A 93 11.54 -9.17 -2.70
N LEU A 94 11.87 -9.04 -3.98
CA LEU A 94 12.64 -10.03 -4.73
C LEU A 94 14.12 -9.64 -4.78
N GLU A 95 15.00 -10.48 -4.21
CA GLU A 95 16.45 -10.27 -4.28
C GLU A 95 16.96 -10.18 -5.74
N THR A 96 16.31 -10.90 -6.65
CA THR A 96 16.64 -10.88 -8.09
C THR A 96 16.38 -9.52 -8.74
N GLU A 97 15.52 -8.70 -8.15
CA GLU A 97 15.19 -7.34 -8.59
C GLU A 97 15.93 -6.27 -7.79
N GLY A 98 16.76 -6.68 -6.83
CA GLY A 98 17.50 -5.77 -5.95
C GLY A 98 16.59 -5.03 -4.96
N GLU A 99 15.44 -5.58 -4.67
CA GLU A 99 14.47 -5.01 -3.74
C GLU A 99 14.83 -5.34 -2.30
N TYR A 100 14.89 -4.32 -1.47
CA TYR A 100 14.99 -4.43 -0.03
C TYR A 100 13.82 -3.69 0.60
N ILE A 101 12.79 -4.45 0.98
CA ILE A 101 11.52 -3.93 1.49
C ILE A 101 11.38 -4.32 2.95
N ARG A 102 11.19 -3.33 3.81
CA ARG A 102 10.80 -3.55 5.20
C ARG A 102 9.27 -3.56 5.28
N VAL A 103 8.72 -4.64 5.79
CA VAL A 103 7.28 -4.80 6.00
C VAL A 103 6.96 -4.57 7.47
N PHE A 104 5.90 -3.86 7.78
CA PHE A 104 5.48 -3.63 9.15
C PHE A 104 3.98 -3.42 9.26
N THR A 105 3.48 -3.62 10.47
CA THR A 105 2.09 -3.38 10.82
C THR A 105 1.99 -2.20 11.78
N LEU A 106 0.89 -1.45 11.69
CA LEU A 106 0.59 -0.38 12.63
C LEU A 106 -0.93 -0.20 12.75
N PRO A 107 -1.40 0.37 13.88
CA PRO A 107 -2.81 0.72 14.03
C PRO A 107 -3.24 1.73 12.95
N VAL A 108 -4.46 1.57 12.43
CA VAL A 108 -5.02 2.48 11.41
C VAL A 108 -5.01 3.94 11.89
N SER A 109 -5.32 4.19 13.17
CA SER A 109 -5.29 5.54 13.74
C SER A 109 -3.90 6.18 13.69
N GLU A 110 -2.85 5.39 13.94
CA GLU A 110 -1.47 5.86 13.87
C GLU A 110 -1.06 6.20 12.43
N ALA A 111 -1.50 5.41 11.45
CA ALA A 111 -1.26 5.72 10.04
C ALA A 111 -1.88 7.06 9.62
N PHE A 112 -3.08 7.37 10.11
CA PHE A 112 -3.71 8.67 9.85
C PHE A 112 -2.93 9.83 10.49
N ASP A 113 -2.38 9.63 11.69
CA ASP A 113 -1.52 10.63 12.33
C ASP A 113 -0.21 10.82 11.55
N TRP A 114 0.35 9.76 10.99
CA TRP A 114 1.55 9.85 10.16
C TRP A 114 1.32 10.61 8.84
N VAL A 115 0.12 10.57 8.28
CA VAL A 115 -0.28 11.45 7.17
C VAL A 115 -0.35 12.90 7.63
N ASN A 116 -1.05 13.17 8.74
CA ASN A 116 -1.25 14.53 9.26
C ASN A 116 0.07 15.21 9.66
N THR A 117 1.03 14.45 10.18
CA THR A 117 2.34 14.96 10.62
C THR A 117 3.38 15.02 9.50
N GLY A 118 3.07 14.52 8.30
CA GLY A 118 3.99 14.49 7.16
C GLY A 118 5.06 13.40 7.25
N LYS A 119 4.90 12.40 8.11
CA LYS A 119 5.78 11.23 8.17
C LYS A 119 5.56 10.32 6.96
N ILE A 120 4.33 10.17 6.50
CA ILE A 120 4.00 9.55 5.21
C ILE A 120 4.01 10.63 4.15
N GLN A 121 4.89 10.49 3.15
CA GLN A 121 5.15 11.48 2.10
C GLN A 121 4.82 10.95 0.70
N ASN A 122 4.55 9.65 0.56
CA ASN A 122 4.18 9.03 -0.71
C ASN A 122 2.72 9.35 -1.06
N GLY A 123 2.51 9.94 -2.24
CA GLY A 123 1.18 10.43 -2.68
C GLY A 123 0.13 9.32 -2.81
N MET A 124 0.49 8.16 -3.37
CA MET A 124 -0.43 7.01 -3.46
C MET A 124 -0.90 6.57 -2.08
N THR A 125 0.02 6.45 -1.14
CA THR A 125 -0.27 6.04 0.25
C THR A 125 -1.15 7.07 0.96
N ILE A 126 -0.88 8.35 0.78
CA ILE A 126 -1.73 9.43 1.33
C ILE A 126 -3.16 9.33 0.80
N ILE A 127 -3.33 9.15 -0.52
CA ILE A 127 -4.66 9.01 -1.14
C ILE A 127 -5.39 7.78 -0.59
N ALA A 128 -4.71 6.63 -0.50
CA ALA A 128 -5.28 5.40 0.04
C ALA A 128 -5.75 5.56 1.49
N LEU A 129 -4.92 6.16 2.33
CA LEU A 129 -5.23 6.37 3.75
C LEU A 129 -6.34 7.40 3.97
N LEU A 130 -6.41 8.46 3.18
CA LEU A 130 -7.51 9.43 3.23
C LEU A 130 -8.83 8.79 2.76
N TRP A 131 -8.79 7.94 1.74
CA TRP A 131 -9.96 7.16 1.34
C TRP A 131 -10.39 6.21 2.47
N LEU A 132 -9.46 5.44 3.04
CA LEU A 132 -9.75 4.53 4.14
C LEU A 132 -10.37 5.25 5.33
N LYS A 133 -9.84 6.41 5.70
CA LYS A 133 -10.38 7.24 6.81
C LYS A 133 -11.85 7.58 6.62
N ASN A 134 -12.26 7.82 5.38
CA ASN A 134 -13.66 8.16 5.05
C ASN A 134 -14.56 6.92 4.88
N ASN A 135 -13.98 5.73 4.70
CA ASN A 135 -14.71 4.50 4.38
C ASN A 135 -14.49 3.39 5.41
N ILE A 136 -13.80 3.65 6.52
CA ILE A 136 -13.38 2.63 7.49
C ILE A 136 -14.55 1.81 8.04
N ASP A 137 -15.68 2.45 8.33
CA ASP A 137 -16.84 1.76 8.89
C ASP A 137 -17.49 0.83 7.85
N LEU A 138 -17.51 1.25 6.58
CA LEU A 138 -18.00 0.43 5.47
C LEU A 138 -17.11 -0.80 5.27
N ILE A 139 -15.79 -0.62 5.29
CA ILE A 139 -14.80 -1.69 5.18
C ILE A 139 -14.93 -2.66 6.36
N LYS A 140 -15.09 -2.15 7.57
CA LYS A 140 -15.32 -2.96 8.77
C LYS A 140 -16.56 -3.84 8.64
N VAL A 141 -17.65 -3.29 8.14
CA VAL A 141 -18.90 -4.04 7.91
C VAL A 141 -18.70 -5.09 6.82
N LYS A 142 -18.08 -4.71 5.69
CA LYS A 142 -17.87 -5.61 4.54
C LYS A 142 -17.08 -6.87 4.94
N TRP A 143 -16.01 -6.72 5.72
CA TRP A 143 -15.09 -7.81 6.00
C TRP A 143 -15.33 -8.55 7.32
N ARG A 144 -16.35 -8.15 8.08
CA ARG A 144 -16.84 -8.88 9.26
C ARG A 144 -17.88 -9.96 8.95
N VAL A 145 -18.34 -10.05 7.71
CA VAL A 145 -19.37 -11.00 7.29
C VAL A 145 -18.74 -12.39 7.21
N GLY A 146 -18.88 -13.16 8.29
CA GLY A 146 -18.36 -14.52 8.40
C GLY A 146 -17.95 -14.93 9.80
N GLU A 147 -18.13 -14.07 10.81
CA GLU A 147 -18.04 -14.42 12.22
C GLU A 147 -19.22 -15.28 12.68
#